data_56844a0b675364c3ce569f5a80e3a8e2
#
_entry.id   56844a0b675364c3ce569f5a80e3a8e2
#
_cell.length_a   1.000
_cell.length_b   1.000
_cell.length_c   1.000
_cell.angle_alpha   90.00
_cell.angle_beta   90.00
_cell.angle_gamma   90.00
#
_symmetry.space_group_name_H-M   'P 1'
#
loop_
_entity.id
_entity.type
_entity.pdbx_description
1 polymer ?
#
loop_
_entity_poly.entity_id
_entity_poly.type
_entity_poly.pdbx_seq_one_letter_code
_entity_poly.pdbx_strand_id
1 'polypeptide(L)'
;GGKAAQPDGHTLARLWGALPPDIRLSPHLYLATNSAQGPWWILGWSERVPGAEDVLPAPLPPYRVLTGMADRFGRTLTYRREAAGDLAGEITGVTDGAGREFRLVLTTQAQRAEEARTSSLSSSDSSRPLSASAFPDTLPGTEYGPDRGIRLSAVWLMHDPAYPESLPAAPLVRYTYTEAGELLAVYDRSNTQVRAFTYDAQHPGRMVAHR
;
A
#
# COMPACT_ATOMS: atom_id res chain seq x y z
N GLY A 1 4.35 24.88 13.58
CA GLY A 1 5.68 24.35 13.52
C GLY A 1 5.98 23.50 14.73
N GLY A 2 5.54 22.20 14.71
CA GLY A 2 5.99 21.26 15.72
C GLY A 2 7.46 20.97 15.46
N LYS A 3 8.33 21.43 16.33
CA LYS A 3 9.66 20.87 16.41
C LYS A 3 9.47 19.37 16.62
N ALA A 4 10.07 18.54 15.77
CA ALA A 4 10.27 17.14 16.10
C ALA A 4 10.80 17.13 17.54
N ALA A 5 10.13 16.41 18.43
CA ALA A 5 10.59 16.33 19.81
C ALA A 5 12.08 16.02 19.78
N GLN A 6 12.89 16.87 20.37
CA GLN A 6 14.32 16.61 20.43
C GLN A 6 14.49 15.29 21.18
N PRO A 7 15.23 14.33 20.62
CA PRO A 7 15.44 13.07 21.29
C PRO A 7 16.10 13.30 22.63
N ASP A 8 15.44 12.89 23.70
CA ASP A 8 16.09 12.81 25.00
C ASP A 8 17.07 11.65 25.02
N GLY A 9 18.35 11.97 25.16
CA GLY A 9 19.40 11.02 25.40
C GLY A 9 20.10 10.44 24.18
N HIS A 10 21.16 9.70 24.43
CA HIS A 10 22.09 9.15 23.44
C HIS A 10 21.44 8.20 22.41
N THR A 11 20.36 7.52 22.76
CA THR A 11 19.73 6.51 21.90
C THR A 11 18.96 7.13 20.75
N LEU A 12 18.19 8.19 21.02
CA LEU A 12 17.48 8.93 19.99
C LEU A 12 18.43 9.76 19.12
N ALA A 13 19.53 10.25 19.68
CA ALA A 13 20.56 10.94 18.92
C ALA A 13 21.19 10.04 17.83
N ARG A 14 21.37 8.74 18.11
CA ARG A 14 21.83 7.76 17.12
C ARG A 14 20.83 7.58 15.98
N LEU A 15 19.55 7.43 16.32
CA LEU A 15 18.49 7.29 15.32
C LEU A 15 18.40 8.56 14.45
N TRP A 16 18.49 9.74 15.07
CA TRP A 16 18.53 11.00 14.35
C TRP A 16 19.76 11.13 13.44
N GLY A 17 20.93 10.77 13.93
CA GLY A 17 22.18 10.82 13.17
C GLY A 17 22.22 9.85 11.97
N ALA A 18 21.44 8.77 12.00
CA ALA A 18 21.33 7.81 10.91
C ALA A 18 20.52 8.33 9.72
N LEU A 19 19.67 9.36 9.91
CA LEU A 19 18.90 9.95 8.84
C LEU A 19 19.79 10.61 7.78
N PRO A 20 19.52 10.42 6.47
CA PRO A 20 20.18 11.18 5.41
C PRO A 20 20.03 12.69 5.64
N PRO A 21 21.06 13.51 5.32
CA PRO A 21 21.05 14.96 5.57
C PRO A 21 19.89 15.70 4.88
N ASP A 22 19.50 15.29 3.69
CA ASP A 22 18.39 15.87 2.94
C ASP A 22 17.06 15.68 3.64
N ILE A 23 16.86 14.58 4.36
CA ILE A 23 15.70 14.31 5.19
C ILE A 23 15.82 15.04 6.53
N ARG A 24 16.93 14.86 7.23
CA ARG A 24 17.17 15.39 8.58
C ARG A 24 17.08 16.92 8.63
N LEU A 25 17.58 17.59 7.61
CA LEU A 25 17.67 19.05 7.53
C LEU A 25 16.52 19.69 6.72
N SER A 26 15.59 18.90 6.21
CA SER A 26 14.46 19.43 5.44
C SER A 26 13.52 20.25 6.32
N PRO A 27 13.20 21.49 5.94
CA PRO A 27 12.23 22.31 6.66
C PRO A 27 10.79 21.92 6.37
N HIS A 28 10.56 21.04 5.39
CA HIS A 28 9.23 20.69 4.86
C HIS A 28 8.72 19.32 5.31
N LEU A 29 9.60 18.50 5.87
CA LEU A 29 9.25 17.16 6.35
C LEU A 29 9.01 17.15 7.86
N TYR A 30 8.08 16.30 8.29
CA TYR A 30 7.91 15.93 9.69
C TYR A 30 8.42 14.52 9.89
N LEU A 31 9.07 14.31 11.02
CA LEU A 31 9.60 13.01 11.41
C LEU A 31 8.89 12.56 12.68
N ALA A 32 8.48 11.31 12.70
CA ALA A 32 7.84 10.69 13.85
C ALA A 32 8.46 9.32 14.13
N THR A 33 8.54 8.97 15.39
CA THR A 33 8.93 7.63 15.84
C THR A 33 8.24 7.32 17.16
N ASN A 34 7.97 6.04 17.39
CA ASN A 34 7.38 5.58 18.65
C ASN A 34 8.40 4.86 19.54
N SER A 35 9.63 4.73 19.11
CA SER A 35 10.69 4.11 19.89
C SER A 35 12.08 4.60 19.50
N ALA A 36 13.03 4.47 20.42
CA ALA A 36 14.43 4.76 20.19
C ALA A 36 15.12 3.80 19.18
N GLN A 37 14.47 2.68 18.88
CA GLN A 37 14.94 1.72 17.88
C GLN A 37 14.43 2.02 16.47
N GLY A 38 13.53 2.96 16.34
CA GLY A 38 12.91 3.33 15.09
C GLY A 38 11.74 2.39 14.70
N PRO A 39 11.28 2.46 13.47
CA PRO A 39 11.75 3.36 12.41
C PRO A 39 11.33 4.82 12.61
N TRP A 40 11.94 5.70 11.85
CA TRP A 40 11.39 7.03 11.58
C TRP A 40 10.32 6.92 10.49
N TRP A 41 9.16 7.49 10.73
CA TRP A 41 8.17 7.78 9.69
C TRP A 41 8.38 9.19 9.18
N ILE A 42 8.45 9.31 7.87
CA ILE A 42 8.72 10.57 7.18
C ILE A 42 7.40 11.03 6.56
N LEU A 43 6.94 12.20 6.98
CA LEU A 43 5.67 12.77 6.57
C LEU A 43 5.92 14.04 5.76
N GLY A 44 5.36 14.10 4.57
CA GLY A 44 5.50 15.22 3.65
C GLY A 44 4.22 15.45 2.85
N TRP A 45 4.29 16.31 1.87
CA TRP A 45 3.19 16.47 0.92
C TRP A 45 3.34 15.48 -0.23
N SER A 46 2.23 14.84 -0.60
CA SER A 46 2.19 14.04 -1.81
C SER A 46 2.04 14.94 -3.04
N GLU A 47 2.59 14.50 -4.16
CA GLU A 47 2.24 15.07 -5.45
C GLU A 47 0.75 14.89 -5.70
N ARG A 48 0.12 15.92 -6.25
CA ARG A 48 -1.26 15.83 -6.70
C ARG A 48 -1.43 16.57 -8.01
N VAL A 49 -2.31 16.06 -8.85
CA VAL A 49 -2.76 16.75 -10.06
C VAL A 49 -3.93 17.65 -9.65
N PRO A 50 -3.86 18.98 -9.87
CA PRO A 50 -4.99 19.86 -9.62
C PRO A 50 -6.22 19.44 -10.40
N GLY A 51 -7.39 19.46 -9.76
CA GLY A 51 -8.67 19.26 -10.44
C GLY A 51 -9.08 20.51 -11.23
N ALA A 52 -10.12 20.36 -12.06
CA ALA A 52 -10.66 21.47 -12.87
C ALA A 52 -11.19 22.64 -12.01
N GLU A 53 -11.59 22.34 -10.78
CA GLU A 53 -12.13 23.34 -9.82
C GLU A 53 -11.03 24.03 -9.00
N ASP A 54 -9.78 23.58 -9.10
CA ASP A 54 -8.69 24.15 -8.32
C ASP A 54 -8.17 25.45 -8.94
N VAL A 55 -7.97 26.45 -8.10
CA VAL A 55 -7.27 27.68 -8.47
C VAL A 55 -5.77 27.44 -8.45
N LEU A 56 -5.08 27.77 -9.53
CA LEU A 56 -3.63 27.60 -9.61
C LEU A 56 -2.89 28.89 -9.21
N PRO A 57 -1.75 28.79 -8.45
CA PRO A 57 -1.21 27.54 -7.90
C PRO A 57 -2.11 26.94 -6.83
N ALA A 58 -2.36 25.64 -6.92
CA ALA A 58 -3.21 24.95 -5.96
C ALA A 58 -2.59 25.01 -4.55
N PRO A 59 -3.37 25.34 -3.51
CA PRO A 59 -2.86 25.38 -2.15
C PRO A 59 -2.42 23.98 -1.70
N LEU A 60 -1.35 23.91 -0.92
CA LEU A 60 -0.91 22.65 -0.32
C LEU A 60 -1.98 22.12 0.65
N PRO A 61 -2.20 20.79 0.70
CA PRO A 61 -3.13 20.22 1.65
C PRO A 61 -2.77 20.62 3.09
N PRO A 62 -3.75 20.78 3.99
CA PRO A 62 -3.50 21.17 5.38
C PRO A 62 -2.86 20.02 6.21
N TYR A 63 -2.75 18.85 5.62
CA TYR A 63 -2.18 17.65 6.25
C TYR A 63 -1.01 17.11 5.42
N ARG A 64 -0.13 16.37 6.10
CA ARG A 64 0.94 15.61 5.46
C ARG A 64 0.62 14.14 5.48
N VAL A 65 1.20 13.43 4.54
CA VAL A 65 1.06 11.98 4.38
C VAL A 65 2.40 11.29 4.54
N LEU A 66 2.39 9.99 4.81
CA LEU A 66 3.59 9.18 4.86
C LEU A 66 4.25 9.13 3.48
N THR A 67 5.45 9.65 3.36
CA THR A 67 6.25 9.69 2.12
C THR A 67 7.49 8.82 2.18
N GLY A 68 7.83 8.30 3.34
CA GLY A 68 8.97 7.43 3.50
C GLY A 68 9.15 6.90 4.90
N MET A 69 10.14 6.03 5.05
CA MET A 69 10.61 5.49 6.32
C MET A 69 12.12 5.40 6.31
N ALA A 70 12.71 5.50 7.49
CA ALA A 70 14.14 5.25 7.68
C ALA A 70 14.36 4.43 8.96
N ASP A 71 15.21 3.43 8.87
CA ASP A 71 15.56 2.64 10.04
C ASP A 71 16.77 3.24 10.82
N ARG A 72 17.10 2.61 11.92
CA ARG A 72 18.21 3.03 12.78
C ARG A 72 19.61 2.92 12.13
N PHE A 73 19.71 2.23 11.01
CA PHE A 73 20.94 2.06 10.23
C PHE A 73 21.03 3.02 9.05
N GLY A 74 20.06 3.90 8.89
CA GLY A 74 19.99 4.85 7.77
C GLY A 74 19.45 4.27 6.46
N ARG A 75 18.93 3.03 6.48
CA ARG A 75 18.26 2.45 5.32
C ARG A 75 16.89 3.08 5.15
N THR A 76 16.57 3.47 3.93
CA THR A 76 15.36 4.25 3.63
C THR A 76 14.41 3.51 2.69
N LEU A 77 13.13 3.81 2.85
CA LEU A 77 12.08 3.55 1.85
C LEU A 77 11.47 4.90 1.49
N THR A 78 11.29 5.14 0.21
CA THR A 78 10.58 6.31 -0.31
C THR A 78 9.32 5.84 -1.01
N TYR A 79 8.19 6.45 -0.70
CA TYR A 79 6.89 6.10 -1.25
C TYR A 79 6.47 7.08 -2.33
N ARG A 80 5.96 6.54 -3.43
CA ARG A 80 5.28 7.32 -4.46
C ARG A 80 3.79 7.04 -4.37
N ARG A 81 3.00 8.12 -4.37
CA ARG A 81 1.54 8.05 -4.34
C ARG A 81 0.95 8.36 -5.70
N GLU A 82 -0.17 7.75 -5.98
CA GLU A 82 -0.95 8.04 -7.17
C GLU A 82 -1.47 9.47 -7.12
N ALA A 83 -1.21 10.25 -8.18
CA ALA A 83 -1.55 11.68 -8.22
C ALA A 83 -3.02 11.92 -8.62
N ALA A 84 -3.65 11.01 -9.32
CA ALA A 84 -5.01 11.15 -9.85
C ALA A 84 -5.71 9.79 -10.05
N GLY A 85 -7.01 9.81 -10.34
CA GLY A 85 -7.82 8.63 -10.61
C GLY A 85 -8.38 7.98 -9.35
N ASP A 86 -8.91 6.77 -9.49
CA ASP A 86 -9.58 6.03 -8.40
C ASP A 86 -8.64 5.67 -7.23
N LEU A 87 -7.36 5.59 -7.50
CA LEU A 87 -6.32 5.29 -6.51
C LEU A 87 -5.55 6.54 -6.05
N ALA A 88 -6.04 7.74 -6.34
CA ALA A 88 -5.39 8.99 -5.95
C ALA A 88 -5.09 9.01 -4.44
N GLY A 89 -3.85 9.34 -4.09
CA GLY A 89 -3.37 9.34 -2.71
C GLY A 89 -2.88 8.00 -2.18
N GLU A 90 -3.14 6.89 -2.85
CA GLU A 90 -2.65 5.58 -2.46
C GLU A 90 -1.17 5.37 -2.83
N ILE A 91 -0.45 4.60 -2.02
CA ILE A 91 0.95 4.26 -2.30
C ILE A 91 0.99 3.18 -3.37
N THR A 92 1.59 3.48 -4.53
CA THR A 92 1.73 2.55 -5.66
C THR A 92 3.17 2.31 -6.08
N GLY A 93 4.11 3.02 -5.50
CA GLY A 93 5.53 2.83 -5.75
C GLY A 93 6.35 2.92 -4.47
N VAL A 94 7.41 2.13 -4.39
CA VAL A 94 8.38 2.15 -3.30
C VAL A 94 9.78 2.06 -3.89
N THR A 95 10.67 2.95 -3.44
CA THR A 95 12.10 2.87 -3.75
C THR A 95 12.86 2.66 -2.44
N ASP A 96 13.73 1.67 -2.39
CA ASP A 96 14.58 1.44 -1.23
C ASP A 96 15.91 2.20 -1.31
N GLY A 97 16.68 2.16 -0.23
CA GLY A 97 17.98 2.84 -0.14
C GLY A 97 19.06 2.27 -1.09
N ALA A 98 18.85 1.09 -1.67
CA ALA A 98 19.72 0.50 -2.69
C ALA A 98 19.32 0.90 -4.11
N GLY A 99 18.26 1.70 -4.29
CA GLY A 99 17.76 2.12 -5.58
C GLY A 99 16.86 1.11 -6.28
N ARG A 100 16.44 0.03 -5.59
CA ARG A 100 15.46 -0.90 -6.14
C ARG A 100 14.08 -0.25 -6.14
N GLU A 101 13.36 -0.41 -7.25
CA GLU A 101 12.04 0.16 -7.45
C GLU A 101 10.98 -0.95 -7.47
N PHE A 102 9.99 -0.81 -6.60
CA PHE A 102 8.88 -1.73 -6.47
C PHE A 102 7.59 -1.05 -6.90
N ARG A 103 6.71 -1.82 -7.53
CA ARG A 103 5.36 -1.39 -7.84
C ARG A 103 4.36 -2.16 -6.97
N LEU A 104 3.46 -1.44 -6.33
CA LEU A 104 2.32 -1.98 -5.60
C LEU A 104 1.10 -1.90 -6.51
N VAL A 105 0.56 -3.05 -6.88
CA VAL A 105 -0.68 -3.14 -7.66
C VAL A 105 -1.84 -3.23 -6.70
N LEU A 106 -2.73 -2.25 -6.76
CA LEU A 106 -3.92 -2.16 -5.92
C LEU A 106 -5.17 -2.50 -6.73
N THR A 107 -6.16 -3.06 -6.06
CA THR A 107 -7.50 -3.29 -6.63
C THR A 107 -8.57 -2.66 -5.75
N THR A 108 -9.66 -2.25 -6.37
CA THR A 108 -10.90 -1.83 -5.68
C THR A 108 -11.88 -2.99 -5.58
N GLN A 109 -12.88 -2.86 -4.73
CA GLN A 109 -13.96 -3.85 -4.64
C GLN A 109 -14.69 -4.01 -5.98
N ALA A 110 -14.96 -2.89 -6.65
CA ALA A 110 -15.64 -2.90 -7.96
C ALA A 110 -14.84 -3.67 -9.03
N GLN A 111 -13.51 -3.50 -9.05
CA GLN A 111 -12.64 -4.25 -9.98
C GLN A 111 -12.68 -5.76 -9.71
N ARG A 112 -12.62 -6.18 -8.44
CA ARG A 112 -12.70 -7.60 -8.09
C ARG A 112 -14.06 -8.20 -8.40
N ALA A 113 -15.13 -7.45 -8.20
CA ALA A 113 -16.49 -7.87 -8.58
C ALA A 113 -16.61 -8.06 -10.08
N GLU A 114 -16.04 -7.17 -10.88
CA GLU A 114 -16.05 -7.30 -12.35
C GLU A 114 -15.24 -8.50 -12.82
N GLU A 115 -14.06 -8.73 -12.25
CA GLU A 115 -13.23 -9.92 -12.54
C GLU A 115 -13.98 -11.22 -12.22
N ALA A 116 -14.70 -11.26 -11.09
CA ALA A 116 -15.51 -12.41 -10.71
C ALA A 116 -16.67 -12.65 -11.70
N ARG A 117 -17.35 -11.59 -12.17
CA ARG A 117 -18.39 -11.70 -13.21
C ARG A 117 -17.83 -12.23 -14.52
N THR A 118 -16.71 -11.70 -14.97
CA THR A 118 -16.03 -12.13 -16.19
C THR A 118 -15.59 -13.58 -16.11
N SER A 119 -15.02 -14.02 -14.99
CA SER A 119 -14.60 -15.39 -14.76
C SER A 119 -15.79 -16.36 -14.76
N SER A 120 -16.93 -15.97 -14.23
CA SER A 120 -18.15 -16.80 -14.23
C SER A 120 -18.78 -16.96 -15.62
N LEU A 121 -18.63 -15.96 -16.48
CA LEU A 121 -19.12 -16.02 -17.88
C LEU A 121 -18.23 -16.90 -18.77
N SER A 122 -16.95 -17.03 -18.48
CA SER A 122 -16.01 -17.85 -19.23
C SER A 122 -16.02 -19.32 -18.82
N SER A 123 -16.58 -19.66 -17.67
CA SER A 123 -16.79 -21.06 -17.26
C SER A 123 -18.06 -21.59 -17.92
N SER A 124 -17.92 -22.52 -18.90
CA SER A 124 -19.00 -23.16 -19.62
C SER A 124 -19.83 -24.17 -18.81
N ASP A 125 -19.74 -24.12 -17.50
CA ASP A 125 -20.51 -24.98 -16.61
C ASP A 125 -21.90 -24.38 -16.37
N SER A 126 -22.81 -24.71 -17.26
CA SER A 126 -24.23 -24.29 -17.25
C SER A 126 -25.06 -24.90 -16.11
N SER A 127 -24.45 -25.67 -15.21
CA SER A 127 -25.15 -26.35 -14.12
C SER A 127 -25.14 -25.58 -12.79
N ARG A 128 -24.43 -24.45 -12.70
CA ARG A 128 -24.52 -23.56 -11.54
C ARG A 128 -25.63 -22.55 -11.74
N PRO A 129 -26.62 -22.48 -10.84
CA PRO A 129 -27.58 -21.38 -10.89
C PRO A 129 -26.78 -20.08 -10.77
N LEU A 130 -27.12 -19.14 -11.67
CA LEU A 130 -26.62 -17.77 -11.69
C LEU A 130 -27.01 -17.03 -10.40
N SER A 131 -26.39 -17.36 -9.27
CA SER A 131 -26.35 -16.46 -8.15
C SER A 131 -25.26 -15.42 -8.46
N ALA A 132 -25.56 -14.57 -9.44
CA ALA A 132 -24.74 -13.44 -9.82
C ALA A 132 -24.60 -12.39 -8.71
N SER A 133 -25.09 -12.68 -7.52
CA SER A 133 -25.24 -11.73 -6.42
C SER A 133 -24.21 -11.89 -5.31
N ALA A 134 -23.27 -12.83 -5.40
CA ALA A 134 -22.37 -13.12 -4.28
C ALA A 134 -21.20 -12.14 -4.15
N PHE A 135 -20.87 -11.38 -5.21
CA PHE A 135 -19.72 -10.48 -5.18
C PHE A 135 -20.20 -9.01 -5.26
N PRO A 136 -20.26 -8.29 -4.12
CA PRO A 136 -20.74 -6.91 -4.12
C PRO A 136 -19.72 -5.96 -4.75
N ASP A 137 -20.21 -4.90 -5.39
CA ASP A 137 -19.38 -3.81 -5.95
C ASP A 137 -18.81 -2.91 -4.88
N THR A 138 -19.43 -2.89 -3.70
CA THR A 138 -19.04 -2.04 -2.56
C THR A 138 -19.03 -2.84 -1.27
N LEU A 139 -18.21 -2.41 -0.34
CA LEU A 139 -18.17 -2.95 1.02
C LEU A 139 -18.94 -2.04 1.98
N PRO A 140 -19.42 -2.55 3.12
CA PRO A 140 -19.94 -1.71 4.19
C PRO A 140 -18.94 -0.65 4.60
N GLY A 141 -19.40 0.57 4.82
CA GLY A 141 -18.57 1.65 5.33
C GLY A 141 -18.10 1.39 6.77
N THR A 142 -17.09 2.12 7.18
CA THR A 142 -16.57 2.15 8.55
C THR A 142 -16.96 3.45 9.24
N GLU A 143 -16.68 3.56 10.53
CA GLU A 143 -16.84 4.82 11.27
C GLU A 143 -16.00 5.97 10.70
N TYR A 144 -14.97 5.66 9.91
CA TYR A 144 -14.09 6.63 9.26
C TYR A 144 -14.51 6.97 7.82
N GLY A 145 -15.59 6.42 7.33
CA GLY A 145 -16.14 6.70 6.00
C GLY A 145 -16.33 5.47 5.12
N PRO A 146 -16.59 5.69 3.82
CA PRO A 146 -16.79 4.61 2.86
C PRO A 146 -15.54 3.74 2.72
N ASP A 147 -15.70 2.41 2.64
CA ASP A 147 -14.65 1.47 2.29
C ASP A 147 -14.76 1.10 0.81
N ARG A 148 -13.86 1.63 -0.02
CA ARG A 148 -13.77 1.27 -1.45
C ARG A 148 -13.17 -0.11 -1.68
N GLY A 149 -12.79 -0.80 -0.61
CA GLY A 149 -12.19 -2.11 -0.68
C GLY A 149 -10.84 -2.11 -1.39
N ILE A 150 -10.08 -1.02 -1.28
CA ILE A 150 -8.74 -0.96 -1.86
C ILE A 150 -7.83 -1.96 -1.14
N ARG A 151 -7.28 -2.88 -1.91
CA ARG A 151 -6.43 -3.96 -1.40
C ARG A 151 -5.19 -4.11 -2.27
N LEU A 152 -4.09 -4.53 -1.66
CA LEU A 152 -2.86 -4.86 -2.35
C LEU A 152 -3.02 -6.19 -3.09
N SER A 153 -2.93 -6.17 -4.41
CA SER A 153 -3.06 -7.34 -5.28
C SER A 153 -1.72 -8.01 -5.58
N ALA A 154 -0.68 -7.21 -5.81
CA ALA A 154 0.64 -7.73 -6.15
C ALA A 154 1.74 -6.72 -5.81
N VAL A 155 2.95 -7.23 -5.61
CA VAL A 155 4.18 -6.43 -5.50
C VAL A 155 5.14 -6.89 -6.59
N TRP A 156 5.60 -5.94 -7.41
CA TRP A 156 6.56 -6.19 -8.48
C TRP A 156 7.89 -5.51 -8.17
N LEU A 157 9.00 -6.21 -8.40
CA LEU A 157 10.31 -5.58 -8.50
C LEU A 157 10.49 -5.10 -9.94
N MET A 158 10.36 -3.79 -10.16
CA MET A 158 10.40 -3.19 -11.49
C MET A 158 11.81 -2.87 -11.95
N HIS A 159 12.69 -2.51 -11.03
CA HIS A 159 14.08 -2.17 -11.32
C HIS A 159 14.98 -2.57 -10.15
N ASP A 160 16.10 -3.18 -10.47
CA ASP A 160 17.20 -3.47 -9.56
C ASP A 160 18.52 -2.96 -10.18
N PRO A 161 19.20 -1.98 -9.56
CA PRO A 161 20.45 -1.46 -10.08
C PRO A 161 21.57 -2.51 -10.22
N ALA A 162 21.49 -3.61 -9.44
CA ALA A 162 22.43 -4.72 -9.57
C ALA A 162 22.22 -5.56 -10.85
N TYR A 163 21.00 -5.50 -11.42
CA TYR A 163 20.61 -6.21 -12.64
C TYR A 163 19.80 -5.30 -13.56
N PRO A 164 20.41 -4.23 -14.11
CA PRO A 164 19.68 -3.16 -14.79
C PRO A 164 18.98 -3.61 -16.08
N GLU A 165 19.44 -4.70 -16.71
CA GLU A 165 18.84 -5.25 -17.94
C GLU A 165 17.73 -6.27 -17.66
N SER A 166 17.50 -6.65 -16.41
CA SER A 166 16.47 -7.60 -16.06
C SER A 166 15.08 -6.95 -16.11
N LEU A 167 14.15 -7.58 -16.84
CA LEU A 167 12.75 -7.20 -16.85
C LEU A 167 11.94 -8.09 -15.91
N PRO A 168 10.94 -7.53 -15.21
CA PRO A 168 10.10 -8.35 -14.34
C PRO A 168 9.26 -9.31 -15.16
N ALA A 169 9.35 -10.62 -14.86
CA ALA A 169 8.56 -11.66 -15.51
C ALA A 169 7.33 -12.06 -14.70
N ALA A 170 7.36 -11.88 -13.38
CA ALA A 170 6.29 -12.23 -12.46
C ALA A 170 6.35 -11.33 -11.22
N PRO A 171 5.24 -11.13 -10.50
CA PRO A 171 5.27 -10.43 -9.23
C PRO A 171 6.08 -11.22 -8.19
N LEU A 172 6.67 -10.51 -7.24
CA LEU A 172 7.35 -11.13 -6.08
C LEU A 172 6.35 -11.84 -5.19
N VAL A 173 5.17 -11.26 -5.05
CA VAL A 173 4.07 -11.78 -4.24
C VAL A 173 2.75 -11.33 -4.84
N ARG A 174 1.73 -12.19 -4.74
CA ARG A 174 0.37 -11.91 -5.18
C ARG A 174 -0.61 -12.29 -4.08
N TYR A 175 -1.65 -11.49 -3.94
CA TYR A 175 -2.69 -11.63 -2.93
C TYR A 175 -4.05 -11.79 -3.59
N THR A 176 -4.88 -12.66 -3.03
CA THR A 176 -6.28 -12.81 -3.42
C THR A 176 -7.19 -12.55 -2.22
N TYR A 177 -8.43 -12.20 -2.51
CA TYR A 177 -9.39 -11.75 -1.50
C TYR A 177 -10.73 -12.46 -1.67
N THR A 178 -11.45 -12.59 -0.56
CA THR A 178 -12.85 -13.01 -0.56
C THR A 178 -13.74 -11.92 -1.13
N GLU A 179 -15.01 -12.24 -1.37
CA GLU A 179 -16.04 -11.26 -1.78
C GLU A 179 -16.26 -10.15 -0.73
N ALA A 180 -15.92 -10.39 0.52
CA ALA A 180 -15.96 -9.41 1.60
C ALA A 180 -14.66 -8.57 1.72
N GLY A 181 -13.68 -8.78 0.83
CA GLY A 181 -12.41 -8.07 0.85
C GLY A 181 -11.42 -8.56 1.91
N GLU A 182 -11.62 -9.77 2.45
CA GLU A 182 -10.72 -10.41 3.38
C GLU A 182 -9.61 -11.16 2.64
N LEU A 183 -8.40 -11.16 3.17
CA LEU A 183 -7.25 -11.84 2.54
C LEU A 183 -7.50 -13.35 2.47
N LEU A 184 -7.56 -13.90 1.28
CA LEU A 184 -7.85 -15.32 1.05
C LEU A 184 -6.57 -16.16 0.92
N ALA A 185 -5.63 -15.72 0.10
CA ALA A 185 -4.40 -16.46 -0.15
C ALA A 185 -3.24 -15.54 -0.56
N VAL A 186 -2.03 -16.03 -0.34
CA VAL A 186 -0.78 -15.40 -0.74
C VAL A 186 -0.01 -16.38 -1.63
N TYR A 187 0.50 -15.88 -2.75
CA TYR A 187 1.28 -16.62 -3.73
C TYR A 187 2.67 -16.04 -3.86
N ASP A 188 3.66 -16.89 -3.94
CA ASP A 188 5.04 -16.49 -4.16
C ASP A 188 5.36 -16.19 -5.63
N ARG A 189 6.63 -15.88 -5.91
CA ARG A 189 7.12 -15.57 -7.27
C ARG A 189 6.91 -16.73 -8.27
N SER A 190 6.88 -17.97 -7.80
CA SER A 190 6.63 -19.15 -8.61
C SER A 190 5.12 -19.44 -8.82
N ASN A 191 4.27 -18.53 -8.38
CA ASN A 191 2.81 -18.68 -8.35
C ASN A 191 2.34 -19.87 -7.49
N THR A 192 3.15 -20.21 -6.47
CA THR A 192 2.83 -21.24 -5.49
C THR A 192 2.13 -20.61 -4.30
N GLN A 193 1.00 -21.18 -3.88
CA GLN A 193 0.29 -20.72 -2.70
C GLN A 193 1.13 -21.04 -1.45
N VAL A 194 1.54 -19.99 -0.72
CA VAL A 194 2.37 -20.09 0.49
C VAL A 194 1.59 -19.82 1.76
N ARG A 195 0.41 -19.21 1.65
CA ARG A 195 -0.52 -18.95 2.76
C ARG A 195 -1.95 -19.03 2.26
N ALA A 196 -2.84 -19.54 3.11
CA ALA A 196 -4.28 -19.49 2.93
C ALA A 196 -4.97 -19.19 4.26
N PHE A 197 -6.10 -18.51 4.20
CA PHE A 197 -6.83 -18.03 5.36
C PHE A 197 -8.30 -18.45 5.27
N THR A 198 -8.88 -18.81 6.39
CA THR A 198 -10.30 -19.14 6.50
C THR A 198 -10.94 -18.24 7.53
N TYR A 199 -12.14 -17.76 7.23
CA TYR A 199 -12.88 -16.83 8.05
C TYR A 199 -14.17 -17.43 8.59
N ASP A 200 -14.60 -16.95 9.74
CA ASP A 200 -15.85 -17.34 10.35
C ASP A 200 -17.04 -16.84 9.52
N ALA A 201 -17.93 -17.74 9.11
CA ALA A 201 -19.10 -17.38 8.30
C ALA A 201 -20.13 -16.53 9.06
N GLN A 202 -20.15 -16.60 10.39
CA GLN A 202 -21.08 -15.87 11.25
C GLN A 202 -20.52 -14.54 11.79
N HIS A 203 -19.20 -14.41 11.81
CA HIS A 203 -18.49 -13.24 12.32
C HIS A 203 -17.53 -12.70 11.28
N PRO A 204 -17.98 -11.81 10.38
CA PRO A 204 -17.13 -11.24 9.31
C PRO A 204 -15.84 -10.64 9.86
N GLY A 205 -14.74 -10.89 9.16
CA GLY A 205 -13.41 -10.42 9.55
C GLY A 205 -12.69 -11.27 10.60
N ARG A 206 -13.37 -12.26 11.21
CA ARG A 206 -12.74 -13.16 12.17
C ARG A 206 -12.03 -14.32 11.46
N MET A 207 -10.70 -14.28 11.46
CA MET A 207 -9.88 -15.38 10.97
C MET A 207 -9.95 -16.57 11.93
N VAL A 208 -10.26 -17.77 11.42
CA VAL A 208 -10.37 -19.01 12.19
C VAL A 208 -9.27 -20.00 11.90
N ALA A 209 -8.60 -19.90 10.73
CA ALA A 209 -7.47 -20.74 10.39
C ALA A 209 -6.55 -20.06 9.37
N HIS A 210 -5.27 -20.46 9.39
CA HIS A 210 -4.30 -20.14 8.35
C HIS A 210 -3.45 -21.38 8.05
N ARG A 211 -2.99 -21.49 6.82
CA ARG A 211 -2.09 -22.58 6.35
C ARG A 211 -0.87 -21.99 5.65
#